data_d61e1ef8e90474c31b90299e6fa4ad9c
#
_entry.id   d61e1ef8e90474c31b90299e6fa4ad9c
#
_cell.length_a   1.000
_cell.length_b   1.000
_cell.length_c   1.000
_cell.angle_alpha   90.00
_cell.angle_beta   90.00
_cell.angle_gamma   90.00
#
_symmetry.space_group_name_H-M   'P 1'
#
loop_
_entity.id
_entity.type
_entity.pdbx_description
1 polymer ?
#
loop_
_entity_poly.entity_id
_entity_poly.type
_entity_poly.pdbx_seq_one_letter_code
_entity_poly.pdbx_strand_id
1 'polypeptide(L)'
;EVKEILPSDVQVNTIVDQPEVVDMNLGHFFIEFGIAIAAVILVVMLLLPFRVATISAIAAPVTIAVTFAILNLLGIEMHQVSLAAMIIVLGMVVDDAIIVVDNYIEKVDEKIPSWTAAWQSATQLMVPIFTATLTIVLSFLPLAFTLTGLTREFVQWIPITVSIALAVSFLVALFLTPYMCYHFLKK
;
A
#
# COMPACT_ATOMS: atom_id res chain seq x y z
N GLU A 1 -12.10 35.65 17.72
CA GLU A 1 -11.22 36.42 18.63
C GLU A 1 -10.58 37.64 17.94
N VAL A 2 -10.01 37.51 16.71
CA VAL A 2 -9.39 38.66 16.01
C VAL A 2 -10.42 39.70 15.55
N LYS A 3 -11.64 39.29 15.19
CA LYS A 3 -12.72 40.22 14.78
C LYS A 3 -13.26 41.12 15.88
N GLU A 4 -13.06 40.78 17.15
CA GLU A 4 -13.53 41.56 18.29
C GLU A 4 -12.57 42.71 18.68
N ILE A 5 -11.32 42.64 18.22
CA ILE A 5 -10.26 43.63 18.58
C ILE A 5 -10.05 44.66 17.48
N LEU A 6 -10.60 44.43 16.28
CA LEU A 6 -10.40 45.31 15.11
C LEU A 6 -11.45 46.45 15.06
N PRO A 7 -11.07 47.66 14.65
CA PRO A 7 -12.00 48.76 14.38
C PRO A 7 -13.03 48.37 13.31
N SER A 8 -14.23 48.92 13.40
CA SER A 8 -15.38 48.61 12.52
C SER A 8 -15.16 48.86 11.02
N ASP A 9 -14.09 49.53 10.66
CA ASP A 9 -13.73 49.86 9.26
C ASP A 9 -12.84 48.82 8.59
N VAL A 10 -12.40 47.79 9.34
CA VAL A 10 -11.52 46.72 8.80
C VAL A 10 -12.34 45.48 8.52
N GLN A 11 -12.46 45.11 7.24
CA GLN A 11 -13.05 43.86 6.84
C GLN A 11 -11.96 42.79 6.82
N VAL A 12 -12.05 41.82 7.73
CA VAL A 12 -11.22 40.61 7.71
C VAL A 12 -11.87 39.59 6.81
N ASN A 13 -11.33 39.41 5.61
CA ASN A 13 -11.70 38.35 4.72
C ASN A 13 -10.68 37.21 4.84
N THR A 14 -11.14 35.99 5.12
CA THR A 14 -10.30 34.82 5.10
C THR A 14 -9.92 34.53 3.63
N ILE A 15 -8.64 34.70 3.30
CA ILE A 15 -8.14 34.47 1.94
C ILE A 15 -7.90 32.97 1.70
N VAL A 16 -7.45 32.28 2.74
CA VAL A 16 -7.23 30.82 2.71
C VAL A 16 -7.59 30.28 4.09
N ASP A 17 -8.50 29.34 4.11
CA ASP A 17 -8.78 28.54 5.30
C ASP A 17 -8.04 27.19 5.17
N GLN A 18 -6.92 27.05 5.89
CA GLN A 18 -6.10 25.83 5.83
C GLN A 18 -6.88 24.55 6.15
N PRO A 19 -7.71 24.48 7.21
CA PRO A 19 -8.56 23.32 7.47
C PRO A 19 -9.46 22.94 6.30
N GLU A 20 -10.12 23.90 5.68
CA GLU A 20 -11.03 23.65 4.53
C GLU A 20 -10.26 23.14 3.30
N VAL A 21 -9.07 23.68 3.05
CA VAL A 21 -8.19 23.21 1.94
C VAL A 21 -7.68 21.79 2.22
N VAL A 22 -7.35 21.48 3.46
CA VAL A 22 -6.91 20.13 3.86
C VAL A 22 -8.04 19.11 3.70
N ASP A 23 -9.25 19.43 4.18
CA ASP A 23 -10.41 18.56 4.07
C ASP A 23 -10.78 18.29 2.59
N MET A 24 -10.74 19.33 1.76
CA MET A 24 -10.99 19.20 0.33
C MET A 24 -9.93 18.32 -0.36
N ASN A 25 -8.65 18.52 -0.05
CA ASN A 25 -7.56 17.73 -0.60
C ASN A 25 -7.60 16.27 -0.13
N LEU A 26 -7.96 16.02 1.13
CA LEU A 26 -8.16 14.66 1.64
C LEU A 26 -9.34 13.96 0.95
N GLY A 27 -10.44 14.67 0.72
CA GLY A 27 -11.58 14.14 -0.01
C GLY A 27 -11.22 13.74 -1.45
N HIS A 28 -10.52 14.59 -2.17
CA HIS A 28 -10.01 14.29 -3.52
C HIS A 28 -9.04 13.11 -3.50
N PHE A 29 -8.15 13.04 -2.52
CA PHE A 29 -7.20 11.95 -2.39
C PHE A 29 -7.91 10.60 -2.21
N PHE A 30 -8.90 10.49 -1.33
CA PHE A 30 -9.63 9.22 -1.13
C PHE A 30 -10.34 8.76 -2.41
N ILE A 31 -10.81 9.68 -3.23
CA ILE A 31 -11.41 9.36 -4.53
C ILE A 31 -10.34 8.84 -5.49
N GLU A 32 -9.21 9.53 -5.63
CA GLU A 32 -8.09 9.13 -6.49
C GLU A 32 -7.50 7.79 -6.05
N PHE A 33 -7.36 7.59 -4.74
CA PHE A 33 -6.89 6.33 -4.16
C PHE A 33 -7.86 5.18 -4.43
N GLY A 34 -9.17 5.43 -4.29
CA GLY A 34 -10.20 4.46 -4.66
C GLY A 34 -10.16 4.10 -6.15
N ILE A 35 -9.96 5.08 -7.02
CA ILE A 35 -9.80 4.86 -8.46
C ILE A 35 -8.53 4.05 -8.75
N ALA A 36 -7.41 4.34 -8.07
CA ALA A 36 -6.16 3.60 -8.22
C ALA A 36 -6.32 2.12 -7.81
N ILE A 37 -6.97 1.85 -6.68
CA ILE A 37 -7.28 0.48 -6.24
C ILE A 37 -8.17 -0.21 -7.28
N ALA A 38 -9.23 0.44 -7.73
CA ALA A 38 -10.14 -0.12 -8.73
C ALA A 38 -9.44 -0.41 -10.06
N ALA A 39 -8.56 0.48 -10.50
CA ALA A 39 -7.76 0.29 -11.72
C ALA A 39 -6.81 -0.91 -11.60
N VAL A 40 -6.12 -1.06 -10.47
CA VAL A 40 -5.23 -2.20 -10.22
C VAL A 40 -6.03 -3.51 -10.20
N ILE A 41 -7.16 -3.55 -9.49
CA ILE A 41 -8.03 -4.73 -9.45
C ILE A 41 -8.53 -5.08 -10.85
N LEU A 42 -8.94 -4.08 -11.64
CA LEU A 42 -9.40 -4.28 -13.02
C LEU A 42 -8.29 -4.87 -13.91
N VAL A 43 -7.08 -4.32 -13.83
CA VAL A 43 -5.94 -4.81 -14.61
C VAL A 43 -5.59 -6.25 -14.21
N VAL A 44 -5.55 -6.54 -12.92
CA VAL A 44 -5.29 -7.90 -12.40
C VAL A 44 -6.37 -8.88 -12.86
N MET A 45 -7.65 -8.49 -12.83
CA MET A 45 -8.75 -9.33 -13.32
C MET A 45 -8.72 -9.55 -14.84
N LEU A 46 -8.17 -8.61 -15.60
CA LEU A 46 -8.07 -8.71 -17.06
C LEU A 46 -6.91 -9.60 -17.50
N LEU A 47 -5.78 -9.53 -16.79
CA LEU A 47 -4.54 -10.20 -17.18
C LEU A 47 -4.40 -11.60 -16.58
N LEU A 48 -5.01 -11.86 -15.42
CA LEU A 48 -4.82 -13.08 -14.67
C LEU A 48 -6.08 -13.95 -14.63
N PRO A 49 -5.93 -15.28 -14.48
CA PRO A 49 -7.05 -16.17 -14.25
C PRO A 49 -7.89 -15.69 -13.05
N PHE A 50 -9.20 -15.75 -13.16
CA PHE A 50 -10.14 -15.23 -12.15
C PHE A 50 -9.82 -15.66 -10.71
N ARG A 51 -9.32 -16.88 -10.55
CA ARG A 51 -8.95 -17.43 -9.24
C ARG A 51 -7.77 -16.69 -8.60
N VAL A 52 -6.73 -16.39 -9.38
CA VAL A 52 -5.55 -15.62 -8.94
C VAL A 52 -5.97 -14.18 -8.65
N ALA A 53 -6.70 -13.59 -9.58
CA ALA A 53 -7.17 -12.22 -9.52
C ALA A 53 -7.98 -11.93 -8.25
N THR A 54 -8.89 -12.84 -7.87
CA THR A 54 -9.76 -12.64 -6.68
C THR A 54 -8.95 -12.58 -5.39
N ILE A 55 -7.97 -13.46 -5.20
CA ILE A 55 -7.15 -13.48 -3.97
C ILE A 55 -6.26 -12.25 -3.91
N SER A 56 -5.59 -11.91 -5.02
CA SER A 56 -4.73 -10.73 -5.10
C SER A 56 -5.53 -9.44 -4.90
N ALA A 57 -6.75 -9.37 -5.44
CA ALA A 57 -7.65 -8.23 -5.26
C ALA A 57 -8.08 -8.02 -3.80
N ILE A 58 -8.15 -9.09 -3.00
CA ILE A 58 -8.46 -8.99 -1.56
C ILE A 58 -7.20 -8.66 -0.75
N ALA A 59 -6.05 -9.20 -1.14
CA ALA A 59 -4.79 -8.97 -0.44
C ALA A 59 -4.38 -7.50 -0.45
N ALA A 60 -4.59 -6.77 -1.56
CA ALA A 60 -4.22 -5.37 -1.69
C ALA A 60 -4.92 -4.44 -0.66
N PRO A 61 -6.26 -4.41 -0.54
CA PRO A 61 -6.92 -3.58 0.47
C PRO A 61 -6.52 -3.94 1.91
N VAL A 62 -6.30 -5.23 2.19
CA VAL A 62 -5.86 -5.68 3.52
C VAL A 62 -4.46 -5.13 3.82
N THR A 63 -3.52 -5.23 2.88
CA THR A 63 -2.17 -4.69 3.05
C THR A 63 -2.20 -3.19 3.30
N ILE A 64 -3.01 -2.45 2.55
CA ILE A 64 -3.19 -1.01 2.71
C ILE A 64 -3.74 -0.68 4.10
N ALA A 65 -4.82 -1.36 4.51
CA ALA A 65 -5.43 -1.12 5.81
C ALA A 65 -4.46 -1.38 6.97
N VAL A 66 -3.70 -2.47 6.90
CA VAL A 66 -2.67 -2.80 7.90
C VAL A 66 -1.54 -1.76 7.88
N THR A 67 -1.11 -1.32 6.69
CA THR A 67 -0.09 -0.27 6.57
C THR A 67 -0.53 1.03 7.22
N PHE A 68 -1.76 1.49 6.95
CA PHE A 68 -2.30 2.68 7.60
C PHE A 68 -2.42 2.52 9.12
N ALA A 69 -2.81 1.34 9.60
CA ALA A 69 -2.86 1.06 11.03
C ALA A 69 -1.47 1.17 11.68
N ILE A 70 -0.42 0.64 11.02
CA ILE A 70 0.95 0.72 11.53
C ILE A 70 1.47 2.16 11.49
N LEU A 71 1.24 2.90 10.40
CA LEU A 71 1.63 4.32 10.30
C LEU A 71 0.99 5.15 11.42
N ASN A 72 -0.29 4.92 11.70
CA ASN A 72 -1.00 5.58 12.79
C ASN A 72 -0.44 5.20 14.17
N LEU A 73 -0.11 3.94 14.40
CA LEU A 73 0.51 3.47 15.65
C LEU A 73 1.90 4.07 15.89
N LEU A 74 2.65 4.33 14.82
CA LEU A 74 3.96 4.98 14.89
C LEU A 74 3.86 6.51 15.04
N GLY A 75 2.66 7.07 15.07
CA GLY A 75 2.43 8.52 15.18
C GLY A 75 2.89 9.27 13.93
N ILE A 76 2.98 8.61 12.79
CA ILE A 76 3.34 9.24 11.52
C ILE A 76 2.09 9.94 10.98
N GLU A 77 2.15 11.26 10.91
CA GLU A 77 1.06 12.06 10.35
C GLU A 77 0.91 11.76 8.85
N MET A 78 -0.34 11.60 8.43
CA MET A 78 -0.65 11.38 7.01
C MET A 78 -0.55 12.68 6.23
N HIS A 79 0.59 12.90 5.61
CA HIS A 79 0.81 14.00 4.68
C HIS A 79 0.41 13.58 3.26
N GLN A 80 0.07 14.54 2.39
CA GLN A 80 -0.25 14.27 0.98
C GLN A 80 0.84 13.45 0.28
N VAL A 81 2.10 13.66 0.67
CA VAL A 81 3.26 12.94 0.12
C VAL A 81 3.27 11.46 0.54
N SER A 82 2.92 11.15 1.81
CA SER A 82 2.78 9.76 2.27
C SER A 82 1.65 9.03 1.55
N LEU A 83 0.57 9.76 1.27
CA LEU A 83 -0.56 9.23 0.53
C LEU A 83 -0.20 8.96 -0.94
N ALA A 84 0.56 9.87 -1.59
CA ALA A 84 1.09 9.64 -2.94
C ALA A 84 2.04 8.42 -2.97
N ALA A 85 2.88 8.25 -1.93
CA ALA A 85 3.73 7.08 -1.79
C ALA A 85 2.93 5.78 -1.72
N MET A 86 1.77 5.77 -1.05
CA MET A 86 0.88 4.61 -1.00
C MET A 86 0.31 4.22 -2.36
N ILE A 87 -0.01 5.20 -3.22
CA ILE A 87 -0.46 4.93 -4.60
C ILE A 87 0.67 4.26 -5.40
N ILE A 88 1.91 4.75 -5.27
CA ILE A 88 3.08 4.15 -5.94
C ILE A 88 3.28 2.70 -5.49
N VAL A 89 3.20 2.45 -4.18
CA VAL A 89 3.42 1.12 -3.60
C VAL A 89 2.30 0.14 -3.96
N LEU A 90 1.09 0.63 -4.21
CA LEU A 90 -0.07 -0.21 -4.51
C LEU A 90 0.20 -1.21 -5.66
N GLY A 91 0.89 -0.76 -6.72
CA GLY A 91 1.28 -1.62 -7.83
C GLY A 91 2.27 -2.72 -7.43
N MET A 92 3.20 -2.41 -6.53
CA MET A 92 4.23 -3.37 -6.07
C MET A 92 3.66 -4.39 -5.07
N VAL A 93 2.72 -3.96 -4.22
CA VAL A 93 2.07 -4.80 -3.19
C VAL A 93 1.30 -5.96 -3.80
N VAL A 94 0.67 -5.73 -4.93
CA VAL A 94 -0.15 -6.75 -5.60
C VAL A 94 0.70 -7.86 -6.20
N ASP A 95 1.90 -7.54 -6.68
CA ASP A 95 2.81 -8.48 -7.33
C ASP A 95 3.25 -9.62 -6.39
N ASP A 96 3.54 -9.31 -5.12
CA ASP A 96 3.92 -10.32 -4.12
C ASP A 96 2.83 -11.38 -3.93
N ALA A 97 1.57 -10.94 -3.83
CA ALA A 97 0.44 -11.85 -3.69
C ALA A 97 0.22 -12.69 -4.95
N ILE A 98 0.38 -12.12 -6.14
CA ILE A 98 0.23 -12.82 -7.42
C ILE A 98 1.21 -13.99 -7.52
N ILE A 99 2.50 -13.75 -7.24
CA ILE A 99 3.55 -14.76 -7.32
C ILE A 99 3.25 -15.95 -6.39
N VAL A 100 2.77 -15.69 -5.17
CA VAL A 100 2.42 -16.75 -4.22
C VAL A 100 1.20 -17.56 -4.67
N VAL A 101 0.16 -16.89 -5.20
CA VAL A 101 -1.05 -17.57 -5.70
C VAL A 101 -0.74 -18.42 -6.92
N ASP A 102 0.08 -17.90 -7.85
CA ASP A 102 0.46 -18.62 -9.07
C ASP A 102 1.24 -19.89 -8.75
N ASN A 103 2.24 -19.80 -7.88
CA ASN A 103 3.00 -20.96 -7.40
C ASN A 103 2.11 -21.97 -6.64
N TYR A 104 1.12 -21.51 -5.89
CA TYR A 104 0.14 -22.39 -5.25
C TYR A 104 -0.67 -23.19 -6.28
N ILE A 105 -1.15 -22.54 -7.33
CA ILE A 105 -1.94 -23.19 -8.38
C ILE A 105 -1.09 -24.23 -9.12
N GLU A 106 0.14 -23.90 -9.49
CA GLU A 106 1.09 -24.80 -10.11
C GLU A 106 1.25 -26.09 -9.30
N LYS A 107 1.44 -25.97 -7.97
CA LYS A 107 1.57 -27.12 -7.08
C LYS A 107 0.29 -27.96 -6.97
N VAL A 108 -0.86 -27.32 -6.98
CA VAL A 108 -2.15 -28.03 -6.95
C VAL A 108 -2.38 -28.77 -8.27
N ASP A 109 -1.94 -28.22 -9.40
CA ASP A 109 -2.03 -28.90 -10.70
C ASP A 109 -1.04 -30.09 -10.80
N GLU A 110 0.08 -30.04 -10.07
CA GLU A 110 0.99 -31.19 -9.85
C GLU A 110 0.40 -32.26 -8.91
N LYS A 111 -0.85 -32.12 -8.47
CA LYS A 111 -1.56 -33.03 -7.55
C LYS A 111 -0.98 -33.05 -6.12
N ILE A 112 -0.27 -32.03 -5.70
CA ILE A 112 0.16 -31.86 -4.32
C ILE A 112 -1.07 -31.51 -3.46
N PRO A 113 -1.22 -32.10 -2.25
CA PRO A 113 -2.33 -31.76 -1.36
C PRO A 113 -2.40 -30.26 -1.06
N SER A 114 -3.58 -29.66 -1.09
CA SER A 114 -3.79 -28.21 -0.97
C SER A 114 -3.10 -27.56 0.24
N TRP A 115 -3.07 -28.27 1.39
CA TRP A 115 -2.37 -27.79 2.58
C TRP A 115 -0.84 -27.72 2.35
N THR A 116 -0.29 -28.79 1.79
CA THR A 116 1.15 -28.87 1.49
C THR A 116 1.54 -27.86 0.40
N ALA A 117 0.69 -27.69 -0.62
CA ALA A 117 0.90 -26.69 -1.67
C ALA A 117 0.93 -25.27 -1.09
N ALA A 118 0.01 -24.93 -0.18
CA ALA A 118 -0.03 -23.63 0.48
C ALA A 118 1.24 -23.35 1.31
N TRP A 119 1.68 -24.32 2.10
CA TRP A 119 2.89 -24.20 2.89
C TRP A 119 4.14 -24.08 2.01
N GLN A 120 4.26 -24.93 1.00
CA GLN A 120 5.40 -24.93 0.10
C GLN A 120 5.48 -23.66 -0.74
N SER A 121 4.36 -23.12 -1.20
CA SER A 121 4.36 -21.86 -1.97
C SER A 121 4.89 -20.69 -1.13
N ALA A 122 4.50 -20.60 0.14
CA ALA A 122 5.02 -19.58 1.03
C ALA A 122 6.52 -19.75 1.32
N THR A 123 6.94 -20.97 1.70
CA THR A 123 8.34 -21.22 2.11
C THR A 123 9.33 -21.11 0.98
N GLN A 124 8.99 -21.57 -0.22
CA GLN A 124 9.87 -21.50 -1.39
C GLN A 124 10.06 -20.07 -1.90
N LEU A 125 9.00 -19.25 -1.80
CA LEU A 125 9.03 -17.87 -2.28
C LEU A 125 9.47 -16.86 -1.23
N MET A 126 9.62 -17.27 0.03
CA MET A 126 10.03 -16.40 1.13
C MET A 126 11.33 -15.65 0.83
N VAL A 127 12.37 -16.36 0.39
CA VAL A 127 13.68 -15.76 0.11
C VAL A 127 13.66 -14.88 -1.13
N PRO A 128 13.12 -15.32 -2.29
CA PRO A 128 12.99 -14.46 -3.46
C PRO A 128 12.19 -13.17 -3.21
N ILE A 129 11.02 -13.25 -2.58
CA ILE A 129 10.19 -12.08 -2.28
C ILE A 129 10.91 -11.17 -1.29
N PHE A 130 11.52 -11.72 -0.22
CA PHE A 130 12.29 -10.92 0.73
C PHE A 130 13.43 -10.15 0.07
N THR A 131 14.21 -10.80 -0.80
CA THR A 131 15.31 -10.15 -1.50
C THR A 131 14.82 -9.07 -2.47
N ALA A 132 13.74 -9.31 -3.17
CA ALA A 132 13.11 -8.31 -4.05
C ALA A 132 12.62 -7.09 -3.24
N THR A 133 11.85 -7.33 -2.18
CA THR A 133 11.36 -6.28 -1.28
C THR A 133 12.51 -5.47 -0.67
N LEU A 134 13.55 -6.15 -0.18
CA LEU A 134 14.73 -5.49 0.38
C LEU A 134 15.44 -4.63 -0.67
N THR A 135 15.56 -5.10 -1.90
CA THR A 135 16.17 -4.34 -3.00
C THR A 135 15.40 -3.06 -3.30
N ILE A 136 14.07 -3.14 -3.32
CA ILE A 136 13.22 -1.96 -3.54
C ILE A 136 13.39 -0.97 -2.38
N VAL A 137 13.32 -1.43 -1.14
CA VAL A 137 13.50 -0.58 0.05
C VAL A 137 14.87 0.12 0.01
N LEU A 138 15.94 -0.63 -0.28
CA LEU A 138 17.29 -0.06 -0.39
C LEU A 138 17.41 0.96 -1.54
N SER A 139 16.65 0.80 -2.61
CA SER A 139 16.61 1.75 -3.73
C SER A 139 15.97 3.09 -3.36
N PHE A 140 15.04 3.10 -2.41
CA PHE A 140 14.43 4.33 -1.89
C PHE A 140 15.27 5.02 -0.81
N LEU A 141 16.20 4.31 -0.17
CA LEU A 141 17.04 4.83 0.92
C LEU A 141 17.87 6.07 0.55
N PRO A 142 18.52 6.15 -0.63
CA PRO A 142 19.26 7.34 -1.02
C PRO A 142 18.40 8.61 -1.05
N LEU A 143 17.11 8.50 -1.34
CA LEU A 143 16.19 9.63 -1.36
C LEU A 143 16.08 10.31 0.02
N ALA A 144 16.17 9.54 1.10
CA ALA A 144 16.13 10.07 2.47
C ALA A 144 17.40 10.82 2.86
N PHE A 145 18.57 10.48 2.27
CA PHE A 145 19.86 11.02 2.68
C PHE A 145 20.42 12.09 1.76
N THR A 146 20.04 12.09 0.46
CA THR A 146 20.61 13.01 -0.53
C THR A 146 19.92 14.37 -0.55
N LEU A 147 18.70 14.46 -0.05
CA LEU A 147 17.92 15.69 -0.08
C LEU A 147 18.24 16.60 1.13
N THR A 148 18.31 17.90 0.87
CA THR A 148 18.55 18.94 1.87
C THR A 148 17.49 20.03 1.79
N GLY A 149 17.31 20.80 2.89
CA GLY A 149 16.37 21.92 2.93
C GLY A 149 14.90 21.47 2.96
N LEU A 150 14.00 22.35 2.48
CA LEU A 150 12.54 22.14 2.49
C LEU A 150 12.12 20.87 1.73
N THR A 151 12.80 20.53 0.66
CA THR A 151 12.52 19.33 -0.13
C THR A 151 12.68 18.06 0.71
N ARG A 152 13.65 18.03 1.64
CA ARG A 152 13.86 16.90 2.54
C ARG A 152 12.66 16.70 3.46
N GLU A 153 12.09 17.75 4.03
CA GLU A 153 10.96 17.67 4.96
C GLU A 153 9.74 17.01 4.31
N PHE A 154 9.51 17.29 3.03
CA PHE A 154 8.40 16.69 2.29
C PHE A 154 8.69 15.25 1.84
N VAL A 155 9.87 14.99 1.29
CA VAL A 155 10.16 13.73 0.60
C VAL A 155 10.63 12.62 1.54
N GLN A 156 11.16 12.94 2.73
CA GLN A 156 11.65 11.94 3.71
C GLN A 156 10.59 10.91 4.13
N TRP A 157 9.32 11.24 4.03
CA TRP A 157 8.23 10.34 4.40
C TRP A 157 7.94 9.26 3.34
N ILE A 158 8.36 9.49 2.08
CA ILE A 158 8.18 8.50 1.00
C ILE A 158 8.93 7.20 1.30
N PRO A 159 10.25 7.20 1.54
CA PRO A 159 10.99 5.96 1.84
C PRO A 159 10.45 5.22 3.06
N ILE A 160 10.03 5.94 4.09
CA ILE A 160 9.50 5.35 5.31
C ILE A 160 8.17 4.65 5.03
N THR A 161 7.22 5.35 4.39
CA THR A 161 5.91 4.82 4.04
C THR A 161 6.03 3.62 3.10
N VAL A 162 6.87 3.72 2.06
CA VAL A 162 7.14 2.64 1.11
C VAL A 162 7.73 1.42 1.84
N SER A 163 8.71 1.61 2.71
CA SER A 163 9.36 0.52 3.44
C SER A 163 8.37 -0.23 4.34
N ILE A 164 7.53 0.50 5.06
CA ILE A 164 6.50 -0.09 5.94
C ILE A 164 5.47 -0.85 5.08
N ALA A 165 4.98 -0.25 4.01
CA ALA A 165 3.99 -0.87 3.15
C ALA A 165 4.51 -2.15 2.48
N LEU A 166 5.75 -2.16 2.00
CA LEU A 166 6.38 -3.33 1.41
C LEU A 166 6.66 -4.41 2.46
N ALA A 167 7.07 -4.06 3.68
CA ALA A 167 7.22 -5.02 4.76
C ALA A 167 5.88 -5.68 5.12
N VAL A 168 4.80 -4.90 5.17
CA VAL A 168 3.44 -5.43 5.38
C VAL A 168 3.01 -6.31 4.23
N SER A 169 3.26 -5.90 2.97
CA SER A 169 2.99 -6.71 1.77
C SER A 169 3.65 -8.08 1.85
N PHE A 170 4.93 -8.10 2.19
CA PHE A 170 5.69 -9.33 2.39
C PHE A 170 5.03 -10.26 3.42
N LEU A 171 4.60 -9.72 4.58
CA LEU A 171 3.92 -10.50 5.60
C LEU A 171 2.55 -11.02 5.12
N VAL A 172 1.77 -10.18 4.45
CA VAL A 172 0.48 -10.57 3.89
C VAL A 172 0.65 -11.65 2.81
N ALA A 173 1.66 -11.52 1.95
CA ALA A 173 1.95 -12.49 0.91
C ALA A 173 2.36 -13.86 1.49
N LEU A 174 3.10 -13.89 2.60
CA LEU A 174 3.55 -15.14 3.20
C LEU A 174 2.54 -15.82 4.12
N PHE A 175 1.69 -15.07 4.79
CA PHE A 175 0.75 -15.62 5.79
C PHE A 175 -0.69 -15.63 5.30
N LEU A 176 -1.19 -14.48 4.85
CA LEU A 176 -2.58 -14.33 4.47
C LEU A 176 -2.87 -14.98 3.11
N THR A 177 -2.02 -14.76 2.13
CA THR A 177 -2.24 -15.25 0.77
C THR A 177 -2.30 -16.78 0.69
N PRO A 178 -1.36 -17.56 1.28
CA PRO A 178 -1.45 -19.03 1.28
C PRO A 178 -2.67 -19.55 2.05
N TYR A 179 -3.04 -18.88 3.14
CA TYR A 179 -4.24 -19.21 3.89
C TYR A 179 -5.51 -19.02 3.04
N MET A 180 -5.59 -17.90 2.33
CA MET A 180 -6.69 -17.62 1.40
C MET A 180 -6.72 -18.62 0.26
N CYS A 181 -5.56 -18.97 -0.33
CA CYS A 181 -5.45 -20.00 -1.36
C CYS A 181 -6.01 -21.32 -0.89
N TYR A 182 -5.62 -21.77 0.29
CA TYR A 182 -6.12 -23.01 0.88
C TYR A 182 -7.62 -23.01 1.08
N HIS A 183 -8.19 -21.87 1.52
CA HIS A 183 -9.61 -21.80 1.86
C HIS A 183 -10.51 -21.59 0.63
N PHE A 184 -10.11 -20.73 -0.30
CA PHE A 184 -10.94 -20.32 -1.45
C PHE A 184 -10.68 -21.20 -2.71
N LEU A 185 -9.48 -21.75 -2.87
CA LEU A 185 -9.10 -22.54 -4.03
C LEU A 185 -9.13 -24.05 -3.78
N LYS A 186 -9.69 -24.49 -2.64
CA LYS A 186 -9.83 -25.90 -2.34
C LYS A 186 -10.75 -26.55 -3.40
N LYS A 187 -10.18 -27.47 -4.18
CA LYS A 187 -10.92 -28.38 -5.07
C LYS A 187 -11.59 -29.46 -4.29
#